data_3c3fdc91eef3700850688b8706d6137d
#
_entry.id   3c3fdc91eef3700850688b8706d6137d
#
_cell.length_a   1.000
_cell.length_b   1.000
_cell.length_c   1.000
_cell.angle_alpha   90.00
_cell.angle_beta   90.00
_cell.angle_gamma   90.00
#
_symmetry.space_group_name_H-M   'P 1'
#
loop_
_entity.id
_entity.type
_entity.pdbx_description
1 polymer ?
#
loop_
_entity_poly.entity_id
_entity_poly.type
_entity_poly.pdbx_seq_one_letter_code
_entity_poly.pdbx_strand_id
1 'polypeptide(L)'
;RSSWSVKGIIFKCLAWVLELLFAAASVILDVLRTFYLVVLSLLGPIAFAISVFDGFQSTLTQWLTKYVSIYLWLPISDLFSAIIARLQSLAMRHDAELMAGGYNWYVDWSNSLNLIFMLVAVCGYLCIPSIASWVVQANGFAAYNKTVSKMTSLVSAGAGWTCLLYTS
;
A
#
# COMPACT_ATOMS: atom_id res chain seq x y z
N ARG A 1 42.76 -1.62 -23.52
CA ARG A 1 43.10 -0.57 -22.54
C ARG A 1 41.78 -0.23 -21.86
N SER A 2 41.48 -0.99 -20.81
CA SER A 2 40.23 -0.88 -20.02
C SER A 2 40.28 0.42 -19.23
N SER A 3 39.68 1.46 -19.78
CA SER A 3 39.34 2.62 -19.01
C SER A 3 38.20 2.21 -18.04
N TRP A 4 38.57 1.74 -16.89
CA TRP A 4 37.68 1.58 -15.76
C TRP A 4 37.33 3.00 -15.31
N SER A 5 36.33 3.57 -15.98
CA SER A 5 35.84 4.88 -15.61
C SER A 5 35.26 4.77 -14.20
N VAL A 6 35.79 5.51 -13.26
CA VAL A 6 35.32 5.57 -11.87
C VAL A 6 33.78 5.79 -11.85
N LYS A 7 33.25 6.54 -12.81
CA LYS A 7 31.80 6.71 -13.03
C LYS A 7 31.08 5.38 -13.26
N GLY A 8 31.61 4.48 -14.10
CA GLY A 8 30.97 3.18 -14.37
C GLY A 8 30.94 2.25 -13.15
N ILE A 9 31.93 2.32 -12.28
CA ILE A 9 31.98 1.55 -11.03
C ILE A 9 30.92 2.11 -10.05
N ILE A 10 30.83 3.42 -9.93
CA ILE A 10 29.83 4.08 -9.06
C ILE A 10 28.40 3.73 -9.51
N PHE A 11 28.11 3.79 -10.82
CA PHE A 11 26.80 3.41 -11.35
C PHE A 11 26.45 1.95 -11.08
N LYS A 12 27.39 1.02 -11.23
CA LYS A 12 27.18 -0.41 -10.92
C LYS A 12 26.92 -0.64 -9.43
N CYS A 13 27.70 -0.01 -8.56
CA CYS A 13 27.47 -0.09 -7.11
C CYS A 13 26.11 0.47 -6.73
N LEU A 14 25.73 1.59 -7.31
CA LEU A 14 24.42 2.21 -7.04
C LEU A 14 23.27 1.33 -7.51
N ALA A 15 23.38 0.75 -8.72
CA ALA A 15 22.38 -0.18 -9.24
C ALA A 15 22.23 -1.41 -8.34
N TRP A 16 23.34 -2.00 -7.91
CA TRP A 16 23.35 -3.16 -7.02
C TRP A 16 22.69 -2.84 -5.65
N VAL A 17 22.99 -1.68 -5.07
CA VAL A 17 22.37 -1.24 -3.81
C VAL A 17 20.87 -1.02 -3.98
N LEU A 18 20.43 -0.41 -5.08
CA LEU A 18 19.00 -0.20 -5.35
C LEU A 18 18.26 -1.53 -5.58
N GLU A 19 18.87 -2.48 -6.27
CA GLU A 19 18.32 -3.82 -6.47
C GLU A 19 18.16 -4.56 -5.15
N LEU A 20 19.17 -4.50 -4.28
CA LEU A 20 19.11 -5.06 -2.92
C LEU A 20 18.01 -4.39 -2.08
N LEU A 21 17.89 -3.06 -2.14
CA LEU A 21 16.85 -2.32 -1.44
C LEU A 21 15.44 -2.68 -1.94
N PHE A 22 15.27 -2.85 -3.24
CA PHE A 22 14.01 -3.27 -3.83
C PHE A 22 13.62 -4.68 -3.35
N ALA A 23 14.54 -5.64 -3.42
CA ALA A 23 14.32 -7.00 -2.92
C ALA A 23 14.02 -7.00 -1.41
N ALA A 24 14.74 -6.21 -0.62
CA ALA A 24 14.49 -6.09 0.81
C ALA A 24 13.11 -5.47 1.09
N ALA A 25 12.72 -4.42 0.37
CA ALA A 25 11.43 -3.77 0.54
C ALA A 25 10.26 -4.72 0.26
N SER A 26 10.34 -5.54 -0.79
CA SER A 26 9.31 -6.53 -1.12
C SER A 26 9.18 -7.60 -0.03
N VAL A 27 10.28 -8.16 0.42
CA VAL A 27 10.30 -9.19 1.49
C VAL A 27 9.77 -8.61 2.81
N ILE A 28 10.20 -7.41 3.18
CA ILE A 28 9.72 -6.74 4.40
C ILE A 28 8.21 -6.53 4.35
N LEU A 29 7.69 -6.08 3.21
CA LEU A 29 6.25 -5.87 3.04
C LEU A 29 5.47 -7.18 3.24
N ASP A 30 5.93 -8.29 2.63
CA ASP A 30 5.28 -9.60 2.74
C ASP A 30 5.31 -10.15 4.17
N VAL A 31 6.44 -10.02 4.85
CA VAL A 31 6.60 -10.45 6.24
C VAL A 31 5.70 -9.62 7.16
N LEU A 32 5.73 -8.30 7.05
CA LEU A 32 4.90 -7.41 7.85
C LEU A 32 3.41 -7.66 7.61
N ARG A 33 2.99 -7.83 6.36
CA ARG A 33 1.62 -8.16 6.01
C ARG A 33 1.17 -9.44 6.69
N THR A 34 1.95 -10.52 6.57
CA THR A 34 1.64 -11.81 7.18
C THR A 34 1.55 -11.68 8.70
N PHE A 35 2.50 -11.01 9.32
CA PHE A 35 2.50 -10.75 10.76
C PHE A 35 1.24 -10.00 11.22
N TYR A 36 0.90 -8.90 10.56
CA TYR A 36 -0.29 -8.13 10.91
C TYR A 36 -1.59 -8.91 10.70
N LEU A 37 -1.72 -9.71 9.63
CA LEU A 37 -2.90 -10.55 9.41
C LEU A 37 -3.06 -11.62 10.48
N VAL A 38 -1.96 -12.26 10.91
CA VAL A 38 -2.00 -13.25 12.01
C VAL A 38 -2.44 -12.57 13.31
N VAL A 39 -1.84 -11.44 13.66
CA VAL A 39 -2.22 -10.71 14.89
C VAL A 39 -3.68 -10.28 14.86
N LEU A 40 -4.16 -9.73 13.74
CA LEU A 40 -5.56 -9.31 13.60
C LEU A 40 -6.52 -10.50 13.63
N SER A 41 -6.12 -11.64 13.06
CA SER A 41 -6.92 -12.87 13.12
C SER A 41 -7.07 -13.38 14.57
N LEU A 42 -6.00 -13.33 15.35
CA LEU A 42 -6.02 -13.71 16.78
C LEU A 42 -6.87 -12.73 17.62
N LEU A 43 -6.85 -11.43 17.28
CA LEU A 43 -7.64 -10.41 17.96
C LEU A 43 -9.10 -10.36 17.51
N GLY A 44 -9.45 -11.05 16.41
CA GLY A 44 -10.82 -11.10 15.88
C GLY A 44 -11.88 -11.47 16.91
N PRO A 45 -11.78 -12.61 17.60
CA PRO A 45 -12.75 -13.03 18.61
C PRO A 45 -12.92 -12.00 19.73
N ILE A 46 -11.85 -11.31 20.12
CA ILE A 46 -11.87 -10.26 21.15
C ILE A 46 -12.64 -9.04 20.63
N ALA A 47 -12.39 -8.61 19.38
CA ALA A 47 -13.11 -7.51 18.75
C ALA A 47 -14.61 -7.80 18.63
N PHE A 48 -14.99 -9.03 18.28
CA PHE A 48 -16.38 -9.48 18.27
C PHE A 48 -17.00 -9.44 19.67
N ALA A 49 -16.32 -9.98 20.69
CA ALA A 49 -16.82 -10.00 22.06
C ALA A 49 -17.06 -8.58 22.60
N ILE A 50 -16.15 -7.65 22.36
CA ILE A 50 -16.29 -6.27 22.81
C ILE A 50 -17.41 -5.54 22.05
N SER A 51 -17.63 -5.85 20.79
CA SER A 51 -18.67 -5.20 19.98
C SER A 51 -20.11 -5.46 20.44
N VAL A 52 -20.33 -6.46 21.28
CA VAL A 52 -21.65 -6.80 21.87
C VAL A 52 -22.06 -5.79 22.93
N PHE A 53 -21.10 -5.10 23.55
CA PHE A 53 -21.42 -4.08 24.57
C PHE A 53 -21.89 -2.78 23.91
N ASP A 54 -22.93 -2.18 24.47
CA ASP A 54 -23.44 -0.89 24.02
C ASP A 54 -22.35 0.19 24.11
N GLY A 55 -22.14 0.88 23.00
CA GLY A 55 -21.11 1.91 22.85
C GLY A 55 -19.81 1.43 22.19
N PHE A 56 -19.54 0.12 22.08
CA PHE A 56 -18.33 -0.43 21.47
C PHE A 56 -18.55 -1.06 20.09
N GLN A 57 -19.72 -0.90 19.49
CA GLN A 57 -20.08 -1.46 18.17
C GLN A 57 -19.16 -0.98 17.04
N SER A 58 -18.59 0.23 17.17
CA SER A 58 -17.61 0.75 16.21
C SER A 58 -16.27 0.02 16.20
N THR A 59 -15.94 -0.74 17.26
CA THR A 59 -14.69 -1.50 17.39
C THR A 59 -14.59 -2.57 16.33
N LEU A 60 -15.67 -3.30 16.07
CA LEU A 60 -15.71 -4.33 15.03
C LEU A 60 -15.47 -3.74 13.63
N THR A 61 -16.12 -2.62 13.32
CA THR A 61 -15.96 -1.95 12.01
C THR A 61 -14.52 -1.43 11.83
N GLN A 62 -13.93 -0.87 12.88
CA GLN A 62 -12.53 -0.42 12.83
C GLN A 62 -11.57 -1.59 12.64
N TRP A 63 -11.78 -2.69 13.35
CA TRP A 63 -11.00 -3.91 13.20
C TRP A 63 -11.10 -4.46 11.77
N LEU A 64 -12.32 -4.57 11.23
CA LEU A 64 -12.55 -5.04 9.86
C LEU A 64 -11.89 -4.13 8.83
N THR A 65 -11.98 -2.82 9.02
CA THR A 65 -11.33 -1.83 8.15
C THR A 65 -9.81 -2.02 8.11
N LYS A 66 -9.20 -2.26 9.26
CA LYS A 66 -7.75 -2.55 9.35
C LYS A 66 -7.39 -3.88 8.69
N TYR A 67 -8.18 -4.92 8.93
CA TYR A 67 -7.97 -6.23 8.32
C TYR A 67 -8.00 -6.15 6.79
N VAL A 68 -9.03 -5.54 6.23
CA VAL A 68 -9.17 -5.36 4.77
C VAL A 68 -8.05 -4.49 4.21
N SER A 69 -7.65 -3.43 4.91
CA SER A 69 -6.55 -2.56 4.48
C SER A 69 -5.24 -3.32 4.31
N ILE A 70 -4.89 -4.20 5.27
CA ILE A 70 -3.66 -5.00 5.21
C ILE A 70 -3.78 -6.12 4.17
N TYR A 71 -4.96 -6.70 4.03
CA TYR A 71 -5.21 -7.71 2.99
C TYR A 71 -4.97 -7.15 1.58
N LEU A 72 -5.34 -5.89 1.34
CA LEU A 72 -5.15 -5.21 0.06
C LEU A 72 -3.70 -4.90 -0.29
N TRP A 73 -2.74 -5.05 0.63
CA TRP A 73 -1.33 -4.82 0.33
C TRP A 73 -0.82 -5.71 -0.81
N LEU A 74 -1.24 -6.98 -0.84
CA LEU A 74 -0.82 -7.93 -1.88
C LEU A 74 -1.31 -7.52 -3.27
N PRO A 75 -2.61 -7.36 -3.55
CA PRO A 75 -3.05 -6.99 -4.87
C PRO A 75 -2.53 -5.63 -5.32
N ILE A 76 -2.30 -4.69 -4.40
CA ILE A 76 -1.70 -3.39 -4.73
C ILE A 76 -0.24 -3.56 -5.11
N SER A 77 0.53 -4.40 -4.39
CA SER A 77 1.93 -4.67 -4.72
C SER A 77 2.07 -5.37 -6.07
N ASP A 78 1.19 -6.32 -6.39
CA ASP A 78 1.18 -7.03 -7.66
C ASP A 78 0.87 -6.10 -8.83
N LEU A 79 -0.15 -5.25 -8.68
CA LEU A 79 -0.48 -4.21 -9.67
C LEU A 79 0.69 -3.25 -9.88
N PHE A 80 1.30 -2.79 -8.80
CA PHE A 80 2.44 -1.87 -8.88
C PHE A 80 3.62 -2.51 -9.60
N SER A 81 3.97 -3.76 -9.26
CA SER A 81 5.03 -4.52 -9.92
C SER A 81 4.77 -4.70 -11.42
N ALA A 82 3.52 -5.02 -11.78
CA ALA A 82 3.12 -5.17 -13.17
C ALA A 82 3.24 -3.86 -13.96
N ILE A 83 2.87 -2.74 -13.35
CA ILE A 83 3.00 -1.40 -13.96
C ILE A 83 4.47 -1.06 -14.18
N ILE A 84 5.33 -1.23 -13.17
CA ILE A 84 6.77 -0.95 -13.28
C ILE A 84 7.41 -1.84 -14.35
N ALA A 85 7.10 -3.14 -14.39
CA ALA A 85 7.62 -4.05 -15.40
C ALA A 85 7.20 -3.64 -16.82
N ARG A 86 5.97 -3.17 -17.00
CA ARG A 86 5.48 -2.65 -18.28
C ARG A 86 6.22 -1.37 -18.70
N LEU A 87 6.40 -0.44 -17.77
CA LEU A 87 7.12 0.81 -18.05
C LEU A 87 8.57 0.52 -18.42
N GLN A 88 9.26 -0.37 -17.71
CA GLN A 88 10.62 -0.79 -18.04
C GLN A 88 10.69 -1.45 -19.42
N SER A 89 9.74 -2.33 -19.76
CA SER A 89 9.72 -2.99 -21.07
C SER A 89 9.52 -2.01 -22.22
N LEU A 90 8.70 -0.98 -22.02
CA LEU A 90 8.47 0.08 -23.01
C LEU A 90 9.72 0.97 -23.16
N ALA A 91 10.36 1.34 -22.05
CA ALA A 91 11.60 2.10 -22.05
C ALA A 91 12.71 1.34 -22.82
N MET A 92 12.90 0.05 -22.54
CA MET A 92 13.91 -0.76 -23.23
C MET A 92 13.64 -0.89 -24.75
N ARG A 93 12.37 -0.96 -25.17
CA ARG A 93 12.03 -0.99 -26.61
C ARG A 93 12.38 0.32 -27.27
N HIS A 94 12.03 1.43 -26.64
CA HIS A 94 12.35 2.77 -27.14
C HIS A 94 13.87 2.98 -27.23
N ASP A 95 14.61 2.50 -26.23
CA ASP A 95 16.06 2.54 -26.20
C ASP A 95 16.68 1.73 -27.36
N ALA A 96 16.13 0.53 -27.63
CA ALA A 96 16.60 -0.31 -28.73
C ALA A 96 16.38 0.35 -30.11
N GLU A 97 15.26 1.04 -30.30
CA GLU A 97 14.96 1.79 -31.53
C GLU A 97 15.94 2.96 -31.73
N LEU A 98 16.26 3.69 -30.66
CA LEU A 98 17.21 4.81 -30.71
C LEU A 98 18.66 4.32 -30.95
N MET A 99 19.05 3.18 -30.37
CA MET A 99 20.36 2.57 -30.65
C MET A 99 20.50 2.11 -32.10
N ALA A 100 19.42 1.60 -32.69
CA ALA A 100 19.39 1.25 -34.12
C ALA A 100 19.60 2.48 -35.04
N GLY A 101 19.25 3.68 -34.55
CA GLY A 101 19.47 4.96 -35.20
C GLY A 101 20.90 5.55 -35.08
N GLY A 102 21.83 4.85 -34.38
CA GLY A 102 23.25 5.24 -34.31
C GLY A 102 23.63 6.28 -33.26
N TYR A 103 22.77 6.55 -32.29
CA TYR A 103 23.02 7.52 -31.22
C TYR A 103 23.82 6.90 -30.05
N ASN A 104 25.14 6.92 -30.11
CA ASN A 104 26.04 6.32 -29.08
C ASN A 104 26.03 7.06 -27.72
N TRP A 105 25.61 8.30 -27.62
CA TRP A 105 25.48 9.05 -26.33
C TRP A 105 24.34 8.50 -25.46
N TYR A 106 23.45 7.74 -26.05
CA TYR A 106 22.24 7.21 -25.43
C TYR A 106 22.50 6.08 -24.41
N VAL A 107 23.61 5.35 -24.53
CA VAL A 107 23.99 4.25 -23.63
C VAL A 107 24.18 4.73 -22.18
N ASP A 108 24.70 5.93 -22.00
CA ASP A 108 24.91 6.51 -20.65
C ASP A 108 23.58 6.98 -20.03
N TRP A 109 22.67 7.48 -20.87
CA TRP A 109 21.32 7.92 -20.48
C TRP A 109 20.41 6.72 -20.12
N SER A 110 20.46 5.63 -20.87
CA SER A 110 19.70 4.40 -20.61
C SER A 110 20.03 3.78 -19.26
N ASN A 111 21.30 3.76 -18.89
CA ASN A 111 21.73 3.33 -17.55
C ASN A 111 21.13 4.22 -16.45
N SER A 112 21.06 5.52 -16.68
CA SER A 112 20.48 6.46 -15.72
C SER A 112 18.97 6.27 -15.58
N LEU A 113 18.25 6.00 -16.67
CA LEU A 113 16.81 5.72 -16.64
C LEU A 113 16.50 4.46 -15.84
N ASN A 114 17.27 3.40 -16.01
CA ASN A 114 17.08 2.17 -15.24
C ASN A 114 17.24 2.40 -13.73
N LEU A 115 18.21 3.22 -13.30
CA LEU A 115 18.36 3.61 -11.90
C LEU A 115 17.16 4.42 -11.38
N ILE A 116 16.61 5.31 -12.19
CA ILE A 116 15.42 6.08 -11.83
C ILE A 116 14.21 5.15 -11.66
N PHE A 117 14.00 4.19 -12.56
CA PHE A 117 12.92 3.21 -12.40
C PHE A 117 13.08 2.36 -11.15
N MET A 118 14.29 1.93 -10.83
CA MET A 118 14.60 1.21 -9.59
C MET A 118 14.29 2.05 -8.35
N LEU A 119 14.67 3.32 -8.35
CA LEU A 119 14.39 4.24 -7.25
C LEU A 119 12.88 4.43 -7.06
N VAL A 120 12.15 4.66 -8.16
CA VAL A 120 10.68 4.78 -8.14
C VAL A 120 10.03 3.50 -7.62
N ALA A 121 10.54 2.34 -8.01
CA ALA A 121 10.05 1.05 -7.55
C ALA A 121 10.21 0.89 -6.02
N VAL A 122 11.38 1.22 -5.46
CA VAL A 122 11.62 1.18 -4.01
C VAL A 122 10.68 2.13 -3.27
N CYS A 123 10.59 3.39 -3.71
CA CYS A 123 9.67 4.38 -3.11
C CYS A 123 8.21 3.93 -3.18
N GLY A 124 7.79 3.37 -4.31
CA GLY A 124 6.43 2.88 -4.50
C GLY A 124 6.09 1.73 -3.56
N TYR A 125 6.98 0.76 -3.38
CA TYR A 125 6.79 -0.33 -2.42
C TYR A 125 6.58 0.18 -0.99
N LEU A 126 7.35 1.17 -0.56
CA LEU A 126 7.20 1.78 0.76
C LEU A 126 5.88 2.56 0.93
N CYS A 127 5.29 3.02 -0.17
CA CYS A 127 4.00 3.71 -0.17
C CYS A 127 2.79 2.78 -0.16
N ILE A 128 2.93 1.47 -0.46
CA ILE A 128 1.82 0.52 -0.55
C ILE A 128 0.92 0.52 0.69
N PRO A 129 1.44 0.47 1.94
CA PRO A 129 0.61 0.50 3.13
C PRO A 129 -0.27 1.75 3.23
N SER A 130 0.28 2.91 2.84
CA SER A 130 -0.46 4.18 2.83
C SER A 130 -1.56 4.18 1.78
N ILE A 131 -1.26 3.71 0.57
CA ILE A 131 -2.23 3.61 -0.54
C ILE A 131 -3.37 2.67 -0.15
N ALA A 132 -3.07 1.50 0.40
CA ALA A 132 -4.07 0.53 0.83
C ALA A 132 -5.03 1.11 1.89
N SER A 133 -4.50 1.81 2.88
CA SER A 133 -5.30 2.46 3.90
C SER A 133 -6.19 3.57 3.32
N TRP A 134 -5.68 4.31 2.36
CA TRP A 134 -6.40 5.38 1.69
C TRP A 134 -7.54 4.84 0.81
N VAL A 135 -7.30 3.78 0.06
CA VAL A 135 -8.32 3.10 -0.77
C VAL A 135 -9.48 2.60 0.09
N VAL A 136 -9.21 1.98 1.24
CA VAL A 136 -10.25 1.47 2.14
C VAL A 136 -11.04 2.61 2.77
N GLN A 137 -10.39 3.71 3.15
CA GLN A 137 -11.07 4.88 3.71
C GLN A 137 -11.91 5.61 2.66
N ALA A 138 -11.44 5.72 1.42
CA ALA A 138 -12.15 6.36 0.32
C ALA A 138 -13.42 5.59 -0.09
N ASN A 139 -13.42 4.26 0.02
CA ASN A 139 -14.55 3.40 -0.37
C ASN A 139 -15.71 3.36 0.64
N GLY A 140 -15.81 4.32 1.55
CA GLY A 140 -17.01 4.53 2.37
C GLY A 140 -17.06 3.75 3.68
N PHE A 141 -16.06 2.92 4.05
CA PHE A 141 -16.02 2.31 5.38
C PHE A 141 -16.02 3.35 6.50
N ALA A 142 -15.33 4.49 6.29
CA ALA A 142 -15.34 5.60 7.22
C ALA A 142 -16.71 6.33 7.23
N ALA A 143 -17.35 6.48 6.07
CA ALA A 143 -18.67 7.08 5.94
C ALA A 143 -19.75 6.20 6.58
N TYR A 144 -19.70 4.88 6.37
CA TYR A 144 -20.59 3.92 6.99
C TYR A 144 -20.52 4.00 8.53
N ASN A 145 -19.33 4.03 9.09
CA ASN A 145 -19.12 4.12 10.54
C ASN A 145 -19.70 5.42 11.11
N LYS A 146 -19.56 6.54 10.41
CA LYS A 146 -20.14 7.84 10.79
C LYS A 146 -21.67 7.84 10.69
N THR A 147 -22.24 7.15 9.71
CA THR A 147 -23.70 7.04 9.52
C THR A 147 -24.33 6.13 10.57
N VAL A 148 -23.70 4.97 10.85
CA VAL A 148 -24.15 4.04 11.89
C VAL A 148 -24.10 4.69 13.27
N SER A 149 -23.03 5.41 13.61
CA SER A 149 -22.93 6.12 14.88
C SER A 149 -23.97 7.23 15.02
N LYS A 150 -24.31 7.95 13.94
CA LYS A 150 -25.41 8.92 13.93
C LYS A 150 -26.77 8.25 14.08
N MET A 151 -27.04 7.14 13.41
CA MET A 151 -28.28 6.40 13.57
C MET A 151 -28.46 5.88 15.00
N THR A 152 -27.41 5.32 15.60
CA THR A 152 -27.42 4.81 16.98
C THR A 152 -27.71 5.96 17.97
N SER A 153 -27.11 7.13 17.77
CA SER A 153 -27.39 8.30 18.62
C SER A 153 -28.83 8.85 18.46
N LEU A 154 -29.39 8.76 17.26
CA LEU A 154 -30.80 9.17 17.02
C LEU A 154 -31.77 8.15 17.63
N VAL A 155 -31.50 6.87 17.55
CA VAL A 155 -32.31 5.81 18.16
C VAL A 155 -32.26 5.91 19.68
N SER A 156 -31.09 6.14 20.28
CA SER A 156 -30.95 6.32 21.72
C SER A 156 -31.64 7.59 22.21
N ALA A 157 -31.60 8.70 21.45
CA ALA A 157 -32.34 9.92 21.74
C ALA A 157 -33.85 9.71 21.63
N GLY A 158 -34.31 8.98 20.58
CA GLY A 158 -35.73 8.65 20.40
C GLY A 158 -36.29 7.76 21.52
N ALA A 159 -35.51 6.76 21.98
CA ALA A 159 -35.88 5.90 23.08
C ALA A 159 -35.99 6.67 24.43
N GLY A 160 -35.17 7.70 24.63
CA GLY A 160 -35.25 8.57 25.79
C GLY A 160 -36.54 9.35 25.86
N TRP A 161 -37.07 9.82 24.74
CA TRP A 161 -38.35 10.55 24.69
C TRP A 161 -39.58 9.66 24.96
N THR A 162 -39.54 8.41 24.48
CA THR A 162 -40.66 7.46 24.76
C THR A 162 -40.69 7.04 26.22
N CYS A 163 -39.57 6.93 26.93
CA CYS A 163 -39.56 6.70 28.36
C CYS A 163 -40.13 7.85 29.18
N LEU A 164 -39.91 9.12 28.78
CA LEU A 164 -40.42 10.29 29.46
C LEU A 164 -41.93 10.44 29.28
N LEU A 165 -42.49 10.02 28.14
CA LEU A 165 -43.93 10.06 27.89
C LEU A 165 -44.72 8.99 28.63
N TYR A 166 -44.06 7.90 29.07
CA TYR A 166 -44.75 6.82 29.81
C TYR A 166 -44.78 7.03 31.34
N THR A 167 -43.98 7.96 31.86
CA THR A 167 -43.91 8.28 33.31
C THR A 167 -44.72 9.53 33.71
N SER A 168 -45.48 10.12 32.79
CA SER A 168 -46.44 11.20 33.03
C SER A 168 -47.88 10.70 32.96
#